data_5a9981ef4bcc0dbb6402cac0215d1ea1
#
_entry.id   5a9981ef4bcc0dbb6402cac0215d1ea1
#
_cell.length_a   1.000
_cell.length_b   1.000
_cell.length_c   1.000
_cell.angle_alpha   90.00
_cell.angle_beta   90.00
_cell.angle_gamma   90.00
#
_symmetry.space_group_name_H-M   'P 1'
#
loop_
_entity.id
_entity.type
_entity.pdbx_description
1 polymer ?
#
loop_
_entity_poly.entity_id
_entity_poly.type
_entity_poly.pdbx_seq_one_letter_code
_entity_poly.pdbx_strand_id
1 'polypeptide(L)'
;MRFSFLSPLIVASMPVYVCLTAIQAKSNQTRFIPKDLVPLVNVLREVGYTVHFSKPPLAGAYGVTNARKKKIWLAPISVDMGIARQVLIHEAVHAAQACPNGAYEAIGWTVSLPKSVEVKIKAILYKKYRRKNFDVEKEAFYMQSHPQAFMEISKALRQRCL
;
A
#
# COMPACT_ATOMS: atom_id res chain seq x y z
N MET A 1 -2.40 76.72 -48.18
CA MET A 1 -2.03 75.33 -48.46
C MET A 1 -2.15 74.52 -47.17
N ARG A 2 -3.18 73.69 -47.05
CA ARG A 2 -3.42 72.85 -45.91
C ARG A 2 -3.20 71.40 -46.37
N PHE A 3 -2.20 70.73 -45.81
CA PHE A 3 -1.99 69.30 -46.02
C PHE A 3 -2.64 68.56 -44.84
N SER A 4 -3.68 67.79 -45.13
CA SER A 4 -4.30 66.86 -44.22
C SER A 4 -3.53 65.56 -44.27
N PHE A 5 -2.96 65.17 -43.10
CA PHE A 5 -2.38 63.84 -42.92
C PHE A 5 -3.46 62.89 -42.42
N LEU A 6 -3.82 61.91 -43.24
CA LEU A 6 -4.62 60.77 -42.90
C LEU A 6 -3.72 59.76 -42.17
N SER A 7 -3.97 59.52 -40.87
CA SER A 7 -3.33 58.45 -40.16
C SER A 7 -4.01 57.12 -40.47
N PRO A 8 -3.25 56.07 -40.75
CA PRO A 8 -3.84 54.72 -40.86
C PRO A 8 -4.09 54.12 -39.46
N LEU A 9 -5.31 53.65 -39.26
CA LEU A 9 -5.71 52.86 -38.11
C LEU A 9 -5.02 51.48 -38.20
N ILE A 10 -4.05 51.27 -37.31
CA ILE A 10 -3.45 49.94 -37.09
C ILE A 10 -4.41 49.14 -36.21
N VAL A 11 -5.13 48.21 -36.83
CA VAL A 11 -5.90 47.20 -36.10
C VAL A 11 -4.91 46.17 -35.60
N ALA A 12 -4.57 46.26 -34.31
CA ALA A 12 -3.78 45.27 -33.64
C ALA A 12 -4.64 44.03 -33.40
N SER A 13 -4.45 43.00 -34.20
CA SER A 13 -4.98 41.66 -33.95
C SER A 13 -4.27 41.05 -32.76
N MET A 14 -4.92 41.01 -31.61
CA MET A 14 -4.42 40.26 -30.48
C MET A 14 -4.50 38.76 -30.76
N PRO A 15 -3.40 38.01 -30.66
CA PRO A 15 -3.48 36.55 -30.70
C PRO A 15 -4.20 36.06 -29.45
N VAL A 16 -5.34 35.41 -29.65
CA VAL A 16 -6.02 34.65 -28.59
C VAL A 16 -5.11 33.49 -28.23
N TYR A 17 -4.33 33.65 -27.17
CA TYR A 17 -3.65 32.53 -26.54
C TYR A 17 -4.72 31.65 -25.92
N VAL A 18 -5.13 30.61 -26.65
CA VAL A 18 -5.87 29.49 -26.08
C VAL A 18 -4.92 28.79 -25.12
N CYS A 19 -5.04 29.13 -23.84
CA CYS A 19 -4.37 28.39 -22.75
C CYS A 19 -5.04 27.02 -22.70
N LEU A 20 -4.50 26.07 -23.46
CA LEU A 20 -4.76 24.64 -23.28
C LEU A 20 -4.19 24.27 -21.94
N THR A 21 -4.98 24.50 -20.86
CA THR A 21 -4.78 23.82 -19.60
C THR A 21 -4.95 22.33 -19.89
N ALA A 22 -3.82 21.64 -20.10
CA ALA A 22 -3.78 20.22 -20.06
C ALA A 22 -4.30 19.80 -18.68
N ILE A 23 -5.58 19.46 -18.61
CA ILE A 23 -6.17 18.71 -17.52
C ILE A 23 -5.41 17.40 -17.56
N GLN A 24 -4.31 17.33 -16.82
CA GLN A 24 -3.71 16.06 -16.44
C GLN A 24 -4.79 15.34 -15.65
N ALA A 25 -5.60 14.58 -16.35
CA ALA A 25 -6.40 13.54 -15.75
C ALA A 25 -5.41 12.68 -14.98
N LYS A 26 -5.32 12.90 -13.64
CA LYS A 26 -4.79 11.90 -12.73
C LYS A 26 -5.61 10.67 -13.05
N SER A 27 -5.07 9.78 -13.88
CA SER A 27 -5.62 8.46 -14.06
C SER A 27 -5.59 7.85 -12.67
N ASN A 28 -6.71 7.87 -11.98
CA ASN A 28 -7.01 6.96 -10.91
C ASN A 28 -6.97 5.59 -11.59
N GLN A 29 -5.77 5.10 -11.87
CA GLN A 29 -5.57 3.70 -12.14
C GLN A 29 -6.02 2.99 -10.87
N THR A 30 -7.28 2.60 -10.85
CA THR A 30 -7.78 1.52 -10.02
C THR A 30 -7.03 0.30 -10.54
N ARG A 31 -5.77 0.16 -10.11
CA ARG A 31 -4.97 -1.01 -10.47
C ARG A 31 -5.77 -2.20 -9.98
N PHE A 32 -6.11 -3.04 -10.90
CA PHE A 32 -6.95 -4.22 -10.69
C PHE A 32 -6.29 -5.05 -9.59
N ILE A 33 -7.04 -5.30 -8.51
CA ILE A 33 -6.57 -6.18 -7.44
C ILE A 33 -6.29 -7.54 -8.06
N PRO A 34 -5.07 -8.10 -7.96
CA PRO A 34 -4.80 -9.44 -8.43
C PRO A 34 -5.84 -10.43 -7.88
N LYS A 35 -6.37 -11.28 -8.75
CA LYS A 35 -7.52 -12.16 -8.41
C LYS A 35 -7.27 -13.06 -7.20
N ASP A 36 -6.03 -13.53 -7.04
CA ASP A 36 -5.59 -14.35 -5.92
C ASP A 36 -5.56 -13.59 -4.58
N LEU A 37 -5.54 -12.26 -4.58
CA LEU A 37 -5.56 -11.42 -3.38
C LEU A 37 -6.98 -11.08 -2.92
N VAL A 38 -7.97 -11.18 -3.81
CA VAL A 38 -9.36 -10.78 -3.54
C VAL A 38 -9.94 -11.45 -2.28
N PRO A 39 -9.75 -12.74 -2.02
CA PRO A 39 -10.30 -13.38 -0.83
C PRO A 39 -9.82 -12.73 0.47
N LEU A 40 -8.51 -12.49 0.61
CA LEU A 40 -7.97 -11.86 1.81
C LEU A 40 -8.35 -10.38 1.93
N VAL A 41 -8.40 -9.65 0.81
CA VAL A 41 -8.90 -8.27 0.78
C VAL A 41 -10.34 -8.17 1.26
N ASN A 42 -11.20 -9.13 0.90
CA ASN A 42 -12.58 -9.15 1.36
C ASN A 42 -12.68 -9.38 2.87
N VAL A 43 -11.90 -10.33 3.43
CA VAL A 43 -11.85 -10.53 4.88
C VAL A 43 -11.35 -9.29 5.62
N LEU A 44 -10.32 -8.62 5.10
CA LEU A 44 -9.85 -7.36 5.67
C LEU A 44 -10.96 -6.29 5.68
N ARG A 45 -11.77 -6.22 4.63
CA ARG A 45 -12.93 -5.31 4.56
C ARG A 45 -14.03 -5.69 5.55
N GLU A 46 -14.32 -6.98 5.72
CA GLU A 46 -15.29 -7.47 6.72
C GLU A 46 -14.95 -6.95 8.12
N VAL A 47 -13.65 -6.91 8.48
CA VAL A 47 -13.20 -6.42 9.79
C VAL A 47 -12.88 -4.91 9.81
N GLY A 48 -13.32 -4.19 8.77
CA GLY A 48 -13.29 -2.73 8.68
C GLY A 48 -12.00 -2.12 8.11
N TYR A 49 -11.07 -2.92 7.59
CA TYR A 49 -9.88 -2.37 6.92
C TYR A 49 -10.17 -1.98 5.47
N THR A 50 -9.58 -0.86 5.03
CA THR A 50 -9.52 -0.48 3.61
C THR A 50 -8.14 -0.79 3.04
N VAL A 51 -8.10 -1.46 1.88
CA VAL A 51 -6.84 -1.80 1.20
C VAL A 51 -6.67 -0.88 -0.02
N HIS A 52 -5.56 -0.16 -0.07
CA HIS A 52 -5.21 0.81 -1.10
C HIS A 52 -4.01 0.31 -1.91
N PHE A 53 -4.20 0.16 -3.22
CA PHE A 53 -3.10 -0.10 -4.16
C PHE A 53 -2.51 1.24 -4.62
N SER A 54 -1.74 1.88 -3.75
CA SER A 54 -1.14 3.18 -3.96
C SER A 54 0.15 3.32 -3.16
N LYS A 55 0.91 4.39 -3.42
CA LYS A 55 2.16 4.67 -2.69
C LYS A 55 1.90 4.71 -1.17
N PRO A 56 2.58 3.86 -0.38
CA PRO A 56 2.50 3.91 1.08
C PRO A 56 2.98 5.25 1.65
N PRO A 57 2.49 5.64 2.84
CA PRO A 57 2.93 6.88 3.50
C PRO A 57 4.40 6.81 3.97
N LEU A 58 4.94 5.61 4.14
CA LEU A 58 6.35 5.38 4.49
C LEU A 58 7.18 5.21 3.22
N ALA A 59 8.14 6.09 3.00
CA ALA A 59 9.01 6.03 1.83
C ALA A 59 9.81 4.71 1.78
N GLY A 60 9.87 4.08 0.60
CA GLY A 60 10.58 2.83 0.38
C GLY A 60 9.90 1.57 0.92
N ALA A 61 8.71 1.68 1.54
CA ALA A 61 7.94 0.51 1.95
C ALA A 61 7.14 -0.08 0.78
N TYR A 62 7.08 -1.40 0.70
CA TYR A 62 6.24 -2.13 -0.24
C TYR A 62 4.79 -2.24 0.26
N GLY A 63 4.59 -2.27 1.58
CA GLY A 63 3.31 -2.23 2.25
C GLY A 63 3.41 -1.44 3.56
N VAL A 64 2.26 -0.97 4.06
CA VAL A 64 2.13 -0.33 5.38
C VAL A 64 0.74 -0.58 5.92
N THR A 65 0.66 -1.04 7.16
CA THR A 65 -0.58 -1.14 7.92
C THR A 65 -0.67 -0.03 8.95
N ASN A 66 -1.76 0.72 8.94
CA ASN A 66 -2.13 1.65 10.00
C ASN A 66 -3.36 1.11 10.74
N ALA A 67 -3.14 0.44 11.84
CA ALA A 67 -4.21 -0.20 12.62
C ALA A 67 -5.23 0.81 13.16
N ARG A 68 -4.78 1.96 13.65
CA ARG A 68 -5.69 3.00 14.20
C ARG A 68 -6.65 3.55 13.17
N LYS A 69 -6.20 3.67 11.91
CA LYS A 69 -7.03 4.15 10.80
C LYS A 69 -7.69 3.00 10.03
N LYS A 70 -7.43 1.77 10.40
CA LYS A 70 -7.84 0.56 9.67
C LYS A 70 -7.55 0.65 8.16
N LYS A 71 -6.31 1.02 7.81
CA LYS A 71 -5.86 1.19 6.43
C LYS A 71 -4.61 0.38 6.15
N ILE A 72 -4.61 -0.26 4.99
CA ILE A 72 -3.46 -0.97 4.45
C ILE A 72 -3.13 -0.35 3.10
N TRP A 73 -1.85 -0.05 2.86
CA TRP A 73 -1.34 0.37 1.55
C TRP A 73 -0.42 -0.70 1.00
N LEU A 74 -0.58 -1.00 -0.28
CA LEU A 74 0.36 -1.79 -1.05
C LEU A 74 0.93 -0.92 -2.17
N ALA A 75 2.24 -0.83 -2.23
CA ALA A 75 2.93 -0.10 -3.29
C ALA A 75 2.65 -0.76 -4.64
N PRO A 76 2.30 0.00 -5.69
CA PRO A 76 2.07 -0.55 -7.03
C PRO A 76 3.22 -1.39 -7.54
N ILE A 77 4.45 -0.99 -7.24
CA ILE A 77 5.66 -1.72 -7.62
C ILE A 77 5.68 -3.17 -7.09
N SER A 78 4.99 -3.46 -5.98
CA SER A 78 4.91 -4.83 -5.46
C SER A 78 4.18 -5.79 -6.40
N VAL A 79 3.22 -5.27 -7.18
CA VAL A 79 2.52 -6.03 -8.24
C VAL A 79 3.47 -6.26 -9.40
N ASP A 80 4.17 -5.23 -9.84
CA ASP A 80 5.10 -5.29 -10.97
C ASP A 80 6.27 -6.26 -10.66
N MET A 81 6.68 -6.37 -9.40
CA MET A 81 7.71 -7.29 -8.92
C MET A 81 7.20 -8.71 -8.62
N GLY A 82 5.89 -8.96 -8.73
CA GLY A 82 5.29 -10.27 -8.40
C GLY A 82 5.30 -10.61 -6.91
N ILE A 83 5.48 -9.64 -6.01
CA ILE A 83 5.54 -9.84 -4.54
C ILE A 83 4.31 -9.31 -3.80
N ALA A 84 3.28 -8.85 -4.51
CA ALA A 84 2.09 -8.27 -3.89
C ALA A 84 1.39 -9.22 -2.91
N ARG A 85 1.42 -10.55 -3.19
CA ARG A 85 0.87 -11.57 -2.30
C ARG A 85 1.60 -11.59 -0.96
N GLN A 86 2.92 -11.64 -0.97
CA GLN A 86 3.75 -11.66 0.24
C GLN A 86 3.57 -10.37 1.04
N VAL A 87 3.51 -9.23 0.35
CA VAL A 87 3.29 -7.93 0.99
C VAL A 87 1.91 -7.89 1.65
N LEU A 88 0.84 -8.31 0.94
CA LEU A 88 -0.51 -8.33 1.52
C LEU A 88 -0.60 -9.26 2.73
N ILE A 89 0.01 -10.45 2.69
CA ILE A 89 0.07 -11.37 3.82
C ILE A 89 0.73 -10.69 5.02
N HIS A 90 1.90 -10.06 4.82
CA HIS A 90 2.61 -9.35 5.87
C HIS A 90 1.75 -8.27 6.54
N GLU A 91 1.13 -7.43 5.73
CA GLU A 91 0.29 -6.34 6.24
C GLU A 91 -1.00 -6.84 6.91
N ALA A 92 -1.58 -7.94 6.41
CA ALA A 92 -2.75 -8.55 7.02
C ALA A 92 -2.44 -9.24 8.37
N VAL A 93 -1.22 -9.77 8.54
CA VAL A 93 -0.73 -10.23 9.85
C VAL A 93 -0.73 -9.06 10.83
N HIS A 94 -0.16 -7.92 10.45
CA HIS A 94 -0.18 -6.72 11.30
C HIS A 94 -1.59 -6.24 11.62
N ALA A 95 -2.54 -6.35 10.70
CA ALA A 95 -3.94 -6.05 10.99
C ALA A 95 -4.50 -6.98 12.07
N ALA A 96 -4.23 -8.29 12.01
CA ALA A 96 -4.67 -9.25 13.02
C ALA A 96 -3.95 -9.07 14.37
N GLN A 97 -2.65 -8.78 14.35
CA GLN A 97 -1.84 -8.50 15.55
C GLN A 97 -2.34 -7.27 16.30
N ALA A 98 -2.86 -6.28 15.60
CA ALA A 98 -3.34 -5.04 16.20
C ALA A 98 -4.76 -5.14 16.78
N CYS A 99 -5.47 -6.23 16.56
CA CYS A 99 -6.82 -6.43 17.11
C CYS A 99 -6.78 -7.08 18.50
N PRO A 100 -7.73 -6.70 19.38
CA PRO A 100 -8.84 -5.75 19.14
C PRO A 100 -8.49 -4.28 19.45
N ASN A 101 -7.39 -4.01 20.16
CA ASN A 101 -7.13 -2.74 20.85
C ASN A 101 -6.21 -1.78 20.08
N GLY A 102 -5.73 -2.13 18.88
CA GLY A 102 -4.84 -1.32 18.06
C GLY A 102 -3.36 -1.37 18.45
N ALA A 103 -3.00 -2.17 19.48
CA ALA A 103 -1.61 -2.44 19.85
C ALA A 103 -1.08 -3.66 19.08
N TYR A 104 0.13 -3.54 18.49
CA TYR A 104 0.74 -4.67 17.79
C TYR A 104 1.31 -5.68 18.77
N GLU A 105 0.71 -6.86 18.84
CA GLU A 105 1.12 -7.96 19.67
C GLU A 105 1.21 -9.25 18.85
N ALA A 106 2.30 -10.01 19.01
CA ALA A 106 2.44 -11.29 18.31
C ALA A 106 1.30 -12.23 18.70
N ILE A 107 0.74 -12.94 17.71
CA ILE A 107 -0.37 -13.87 17.89
C ILE A 107 0.13 -15.23 18.43
N GLY A 108 1.40 -15.53 18.16
CA GLY A 108 2.04 -16.78 18.56
C GLY A 108 2.09 -17.81 17.43
N TRP A 109 1.92 -17.40 16.17
CA TRP A 109 2.09 -18.30 15.04
C TRP A 109 3.52 -18.78 14.93
N THR A 110 3.67 -20.09 14.85
CA THR A 110 4.96 -20.74 14.60
C THR A 110 4.95 -21.35 13.22
N VAL A 111 5.93 -20.95 12.39
CA VAL A 111 6.11 -21.48 11.05
C VAL A 111 7.51 -22.09 10.95
N SER A 112 7.57 -23.37 10.59
CA SER A 112 8.86 -24.01 10.29
C SER A 112 9.34 -23.53 8.92
N LEU A 113 10.50 -22.92 8.89
CA LEU A 113 11.13 -22.42 7.66
C LEU A 113 12.47 -23.12 7.41
N PRO A 114 12.90 -23.25 6.15
CA PRO A 114 14.25 -23.63 5.84
C PRO A 114 15.26 -22.71 6.54
N LYS A 115 16.32 -23.27 7.12
CA LYS A 115 17.32 -22.50 7.87
C LYS A 115 17.90 -21.31 7.11
N SER A 116 18.10 -21.46 5.80
CA SER A 116 18.58 -20.38 4.92
C SER A 116 17.59 -19.19 4.85
N VAL A 117 16.29 -19.45 4.88
CA VAL A 117 15.24 -18.41 4.89
C VAL A 117 15.20 -17.73 6.26
N GLU A 118 15.26 -18.51 7.34
CA GLU A 118 15.31 -17.97 8.70
C GLU A 118 16.48 -17.01 8.92
N VAL A 119 17.67 -17.37 8.44
CA VAL A 119 18.87 -16.51 8.53
C VAL A 119 18.63 -15.19 7.79
N LYS A 120 18.04 -15.22 6.60
CA LYS A 120 17.74 -14.01 5.83
C LYS A 120 16.72 -13.13 6.55
N ILE A 121 15.66 -13.72 7.09
CA ILE A 121 14.65 -12.97 7.87
C ILE A 121 15.30 -12.32 9.09
N LYS A 122 16.09 -13.07 9.87
CA LYS A 122 16.81 -12.53 11.03
C LYS A 122 17.71 -11.36 10.63
N ALA A 123 18.45 -11.46 9.52
CA ALA A 123 19.29 -10.37 9.05
C ALA A 123 18.49 -9.09 8.70
N ILE A 124 17.33 -9.24 8.07
CA ILE A 124 16.42 -8.12 7.79
C ILE A 124 15.91 -7.49 9.08
N LEU A 125 15.47 -8.32 10.04
CA LEU A 125 14.95 -7.87 11.32
C LEU A 125 16.00 -7.07 12.09
N TYR A 126 17.22 -7.58 12.23
CA TYR A 126 18.31 -6.88 12.92
C TYR A 126 18.70 -5.55 12.24
N LYS A 127 18.61 -5.48 10.92
CA LYS A 127 18.98 -4.28 10.16
C LYS A 127 17.92 -3.19 10.19
N LYS A 128 16.62 -3.57 10.17
CA LYS A 128 15.52 -2.62 9.92
C LYS A 128 14.62 -2.34 11.11
N TYR A 129 14.57 -3.26 12.09
CA TYR A 129 13.59 -3.17 13.17
C TYR A 129 14.24 -3.04 14.54
N ARG A 130 13.59 -2.29 15.44
CA ARG A 130 14.02 -2.22 16.84
C ARG A 130 13.62 -3.49 17.56
N ARG A 131 14.39 -3.92 18.57
CA ARG A 131 14.14 -5.15 19.36
C ARG A 131 12.70 -5.26 19.88
N LYS A 132 12.07 -4.14 20.23
CA LYS A 132 10.70 -4.11 20.76
C LYS A 132 9.65 -4.71 19.82
N ASN A 133 9.85 -4.63 18.50
CA ASN A 133 8.89 -5.10 17.49
C ASN A 133 9.37 -6.39 16.82
N PHE A 134 10.39 -7.03 17.37
CA PHE A 134 11.06 -8.13 16.69
C PHE A 134 10.13 -9.34 16.49
N ASP A 135 9.38 -9.74 17.53
CA ASP A 135 8.50 -10.92 17.44
C ASP A 135 7.29 -10.66 16.53
N VAL A 136 6.75 -9.46 16.57
CA VAL A 136 5.65 -9.00 15.70
C VAL A 136 6.06 -9.08 14.22
N GLU A 137 7.19 -8.50 13.88
CA GLU A 137 7.71 -8.51 12.51
C GLU A 137 8.18 -9.90 12.06
N LYS A 138 8.80 -10.65 12.97
CA LYS A 138 9.23 -12.03 12.71
C LYS A 138 8.05 -12.90 12.31
N GLU A 139 6.95 -12.82 13.05
CA GLU A 139 5.73 -13.55 12.75
C GLU A 139 5.15 -13.17 11.40
N ALA A 140 5.10 -11.87 11.05
CA ALA A 140 4.63 -11.39 9.76
C ALA A 140 5.51 -11.92 8.60
N PHE A 141 6.83 -11.91 8.75
CA PHE A 141 7.75 -12.48 7.76
C PHE A 141 7.60 -14.00 7.63
N TYR A 142 7.36 -14.71 8.73
CA TYR A 142 7.19 -16.17 8.70
C TYR A 142 5.92 -16.55 7.96
N MET A 143 4.83 -15.83 8.21
CA MET A 143 3.54 -16.08 7.55
C MET A 143 3.58 -15.83 6.03
N GLN A 144 4.47 -14.99 5.53
CA GLN A 144 4.62 -14.78 4.07
C GLN A 144 4.89 -16.08 3.29
N SER A 145 5.56 -17.03 3.93
CA SER A 145 5.93 -18.32 3.34
C SER A 145 5.02 -19.47 3.76
N HIS A 146 4.01 -19.20 4.60
CA HIS A 146 3.12 -20.25 5.09
C HIS A 146 2.11 -20.67 4.00
N PRO A 147 1.98 -21.97 3.68
CA PRO A 147 1.07 -22.44 2.63
C PRO A 147 -0.39 -22.06 2.86
N GLN A 148 -0.82 -22.05 4.13
CA GLN A 148 -2.19 -21.77 4.55
C GLN A 148 -2.36 -20.35 5.11
N ALA A 149 -1.44 -19.42 4.80
CA ALA A 149 -1.44 -18.07 5.36
C ALA A 149 -2.80 -17.37 5.25
N PHE A 150 -3.46 -17.45 4.09
CA PHE A 150 -4.76 -16.79 3.88
C PHE A 150 -5.84 -17.35 4.82
N MET A 151 -5.86 -18.64 5.04
CA MET A 151 -6.83 -19.29 5.92
C MET A 151 -6.59 -18.89 7.38
N GLU A 152 -5.34 -19.00 7.84
CA GLU A 152 -4.97 -18.70 9.23
C GLU A 152 -5.17 -17.22 9.56
N ILE A 153 -4.76 -16.33 8.68
CA ILE A 153 -4.96 -14.89 8.85
C ILE A 153 -6.44 -14.53 8.82
N SER A 154 -7.22 -15.11 7.89
CA SER A 154 -8.66 -14.87 7.81
C SER A 154 -9.38 -15.30 9.09
N LYS A 155 -9.00 -16.45 9.63
CA LYS A 155 -9.52 -16.94 10.92
C LYS A 155 -9.16 -15.98 12.07
N ALA A 156 -7.91 -15.58 12.17
CA ALA A 156 -7.45 -14.66 13.21
C ALA A 156 -8.11 -13.29 13.11
N LEU A 157 -8.26 -12.73 11.91
CA LEU A 157 -8.95 -11.46 11.70
C LEU A 157 -10.39 -11.52 12.18
N ARG A 158 -11.15 -12.57 11.84
CA ARG A 158 -12.54 -12.71 12.30
C ARG A 158 -12.65 -12.95 13.80
N GLN A 159 -11.74 -13.71 14.38
CA GLN A 159 -11.79 -14.03 15.82
C GLN A 159 -11.34 -12.87 16.71
N ARG A 160 -10.45 -12.01 16.22
CA ARG A 160 -9.82 -10.96 17.05
C ARG A 160 -10.38 -9.57 16.77
N CYS A 161 -10.91 -9.33 15.57
CA CYS A 161 -11.29 -7.99 15.13
C CYS A 161 -12.81 -7.76 15.05
N LEU A 162 -13.63 -8.80 15.14
CA LEU A 162 -15.09 -8.77 15.27
C LEU A 162 -15.49 -9.09 16.70
#